data_79a3afdb6e31eccab2e56f0ccfd0736c
#
_entry.id   79a3afdb6e31eccab2e56f0ccfd0736c
#
_cell.length_a   1.000
_cell.length_b   1.000
_cell.length_c   1.000
_cell.angle_alpha   90.00
_cell.angle_beta   90.00
_cell.angle_gamma   90.00
#
_symmetry.space_group_name_H-M   'P 1'
#
loop_
_entity.id
_entity.type
_entity.pdbx_description
1 polymer ?
#
loop_
_entity_poly.entity_id
_entity_poly.type
_entity_poly.pdbx_seq_one_letter_code
_entity_poly.pdbx_strand_id
1 'polypeptide(L)'
;MQHHWLRNLAVIVLAGLVLAACTSSGKKGAQEPLPGNEQPTVTAPAQSDSEISRSVDASGNPINPQTGQPLTRVFYFDYDKANLQPESLAILELHAAFLKSAQDRRVTIDGYTDERGTREYNLALGERRAEAVATFLVSQGVRRSQIDVVSYGEERPADPGHTEAAWAKNRRAELVYH
;
A
#
# COMPACT_ATOMS: atom_id res chain seq x y z
N MET A 1 4.59 50.64 -6.02
CA MET A 1 3.13 50.55 -5.96
C MET A 1 2.85 49.31 -5.10
N GLN A 2 2.82 49.41 -3.73
CA GLN A 2 1.67 49.81 -2.88
C GLN A 2 0.38 49.11 -3.38
N HIS A 3 -0.41 48.40 -2.64
CA HIS A 3 -0.83 48.39 -1.24
C HIS A 3 -1.88 47.30 -1.06
N HIS A 4 -2.02 46.87 0.22
CA HIS A 4 -3.26 46.45 0.90
C HIS A 4 -3.77 45.03 0.61
N TRP A 5 -4.08 44.18 1.61
CA TRP A 5 -5.05 44.44 2.67
C TRP A 5 -4.90 43.48 3.86
N LEU A 6 -4.67 44.07 5.02
CA LEU A 6 -4.97 43.54 6.35
C LEU A 6 -6.45 43.80 6.68
N ARG A 7 -7.02 42.99 7.55
CA ARG A 7 -8.20 43.17 8.43
C ARG A 7 -9.29 42.16 8.18
N ASN A 8 -9.48 41.22 9.13
CA ASN A 8 -10.51 41.37 10.14
C ASN A 8 -10.36 40.31 11.25
N LEU A 9 -10.04 40.84 12.43
CA LEU A 9 -10.27 40.21 13.73
C LEU A 9 -11.74 40.38 14.09
N ALA A 10 -12.42 39.36 14.57
CA ALA A 10 -13.58 39.54 15.44
C ALA A 10 -13.61 38.40 16.48
N VAL A 11 -13.30 38.78 17.68
CA VAL A 11 -13.45 38.09 18.95
C VAL A 11 -14.93 38.09 19.33
N ILE A 12 -15.51 36.96 19.70
CA ILE A 12 -16.67 36.94 20.60
C ILE A 12 -16.45 35.84 21.64
N VAL A 13 -16.19 36.28 22.85
CA VAL A 13 -16.28 35.54 24.13
C VAL A 13 -17.72 35.66 24.61
N LEU A 14 -18.34 34.56 25.01
CA LEU A 14 -19.47 34.63 25.94
C LEU A 14 -19.49 33.36 26.81
N ALA A 15 -19.27 33.62 28.08
CA ALA A 15 -19.37 32.68 29.19
C ALA A 15 -20.85 32.43 29.54
N GLY A 16 -21.15 31.24 29.99
CA GLY A 16 -22.46 30.90 30.55
C GLY A 16 -22.36 29.68 31.48
N LEU A 17 -22.07 29.97 32.72
CA LEU A 17 -22.06 29.03 33.85
C LEU A 17 -23.50 28.89 34.38
N VAL A 18 -24.06 27.69 34.45
CA VAL A 18 -25.22 27.42 35.33
C VAL A 18 -25.01 26.08 36.06
N LEU A 19 -24.76 26.20 37.34
CA LEU A 19 -24.87 25.15 38.37
C LEU A 19 -26.33 25.01 38.78
N ALA A 20 -26.85 23.81 38.83
CA ALA A 20 -27.99 23.47 39.65
C ALA A 20 -27.83 22.05 40.20
N ALA A 21 -27.51 21.96 41.47
CA ALA A 21 -27.61 20.78 42.27
C ALA A 21 -29.06 20.63 42.75
N CYS A 22 -29.60 19.44 42.75
CA CYS A 22 -30.69 19.03 43.61
C CYS A 22 -30.54 17.58 44.02
N THR A 23 -30.38 17.41 45.31
CA THR A 23 -30.46 16.19 46.11
C THR A 23 -31.93 15.67 46.19
N SER A 24 -32.14 14.37 46.23
CA SER A 24 -32.94 13.74 47.30
C SER A 24 -33.50 12.36 46.92
N SER A 25 -33.10 11.40 47.75
CA SER A 25 -33.92 10.39 48.44
C SER A 25 -34.66 9.31 47.67
N GLY A 26 -34.18 8.12 47.88
CA GLY A 26 -34.61 6.77 47.89
C GLY A 26 -36.09 6.39 47.71
N LYS A 27 -36.26 5.33 46.87
CA LYS A 27 -37.25 4.28 47.17
C LYS A 27 -36.84 2.96 46.51
N LYS A 28 -36.79 1.90 47.32
CA LYS A 28 -36.69 0.51 46.86
C LYS A 28 -37.89 0.17 45.97
N GLY A 29 -37.64 -0.39 44.81
CA GLY A 29 -38.65 -0.95 43.93
C GLY A 29 -38.01 -2.03 43.03
N ALA A 30 -38.63 -3.20 43.08
CA ALA A 30 -38.32 -4.47 42.45
C ALA A 30 -37.57 -4.44 41.11
N GLN A 31 -36.61 -5.35 41.02
CA GLN A 31 -35.86 -5.73 39.81
C GLN A 31 -36.79 -6.49 38.86
N GLU A 32 -37.06 -5.91 37.73
CA GLU A 32 -37.57 -6.60 36.55
C GLU A 32 -36.36 -6.84 35.62
N PRO A 33 -36.15 -8.05 35.06
CA PRO A 33 -35.02 -8.32 34.21
C PRO A 33 -35.24 -7.67 32.84
N LEU A 34 -34.39 -6.71 32.47
CA LEU A 34 -34.31 -6.13 31.14
C LEU A 34 -33.82 -7.18 30.15
N PRO A 35 -34.36 -7.23 28.94
CA PRO A 35 -33.92 -8.13 27.89
C PRO A 35 -32.51 -7.78 27.45
N GLY A 36 -31.73 -8.84 27.16
CA GLY A 36 -30.33 -8.79 26.83
C GLY A 36 -29.99 -7.78 25.72
N ASN A 37 -29.02 -6.95 26.02
CA ASN A 37 -28.32 -6.12 25.02
C ASN A 37 -27.50 -7.06 24.15
N GLU A 38 -28.08 -7.54 23.06
CA GLU A 38 -27.33 -8.19 21.97
C GLU A 38 -26.48 -7.11 21.32
N GLN A 39 -25.26 -7.01 21.79
CA GLN A 39 -24.20 -6.27 21.14
C GLN A 39 -23.96 -6.94 19.78
N PRO A 40 -24.14 -6.25 18.64
CA PRO A 40 -23.83 -6.85 17.35
C PRO A 40 -22.33 -7.14 17.35
N THR A 41 -21.97 -8.40 17.46
CA THR A 41 -20.63 -8.89 17.18
C THR A 41 -20.41 -8.65 15.70
N VAL A 42 -19.71 -7.56 15.37
CA VAL A 42 -19.19 -7.34 14.03
C VAL A 42 -18.10 -8.39 13.83
N THR A 43 -18.52 -9.58 13.41
CA THR A 43 -17.60 -10.58 12.90
C THR A 43 -17.04 -10.01 11.61
N ALA A 44 -15.82 -9.50 11.66
CA ALA A 44 -15.04 -9.27 10.45
C ALA A 44 -15.07 -10.59 9.66
N PRO A 45 -15.37 -10.56 8.35
CA PRO A 45 -15.36 -11.78 7.56
C PRO A 45 -13.94 -12.36 7.64
N ALA A 46 -13.80 -13.47 8.37
CA ALA A 46 -12.62 -14.30 8.28
C ALA A 46 -12.60 -14.80 6.83
N GLN A 47 -11.67 -14.26 6.03
CA GLN A 47 -11.44 -14.78 4.68
C GLN A 47 -11.05 -16.24 4.85
N SER A 48 -11.87 -17.14 4.31
CA SER A 48 -11.67 -18.56 4.49
C SER A 48 -10.38 -18.99 3.78
N ASP A 49 -9.67 -19.96 4.35
CA ASP A 49 -8.46 -20.55 3.76
C ASP A 49 -8.68 -21.01 2.31
N SER A 50 -9.94 -21.26 1.93
CA SER A 50 -10.34 -21.61 0.57
C SER A 50 -10.27 -20.44 -0.43
N GLU A 51 -10.42 -19.18 0.00
CA GLU A 51 -10.26 -18.01 -0.87
C GLU A 51 -8.79 -17.65 -1.06
N ILE A 52 -7.99 -17.77 0.00
CA ILE A 52 -6.53 -17.61 -0.08
C ILE A 52 -5.93 -18.67 -1.01
N SER A 53 -6.41 -19.92 -0.92
CA SER A 53 -5.95 -21.03 -1.77
C SER A 53 -6.24 -20.83 -3.26
N ARG A 54 -7.26 -20.01 -3.62
CA ARG A 54 -7.60 -19.68 -5.02
C ARG A 54 -6.80 -18.52 -5.57
N SER A 55 -6.12 -17.78 -4.73
CA SER A 55 -5.38 -16.58 -5.12
C SER A 55 -3.88 -16.83 -5.35
N VAL A 56 -3.43 -18.08 -5.22
CA VAL A 56 -2.03 -18.48 -5.39
C VAL A 56 -1.88 -19.71 -6.28
N ASP A 57 -0.75 -19.77 -6.98
CA ASP A 57 -0.32 -20.99 -7.68
C ASP A 57 0.28 -22.03 -6.70
N ALA A 58 0.72 -23.18 -7.24
CA ALA A 58 1.35 -24.25 -6.46
C ALA A 58 2.65 -23.83 -5.75
N SER A 59 3.26 -22.73 -6.18
CA SER A 59 4.47 -22.13 -5.59
C SER A 59 4.16 -21.02 -4.60
N GLY A 60 2.87 -20.73 -4.36
CA GLY A 60 2.43 -19.66 -3.46
C GLY A 60 2.54 -18.25 -4.05
N ASN A 61 2.69 -18.11 -5.37
CA ASN A 61 2.67 -16.83 -6.04
C ASN A 61 1.23 -16.38 -6.33
N PRO A 62 0.95 -15.07 -6.31
CA PRO A 62 -0.38 -14.57 -6.59
C PRO A 62 -0.81 -14.82 -8.03
N ILE A 63 -2.06 -15.21 -8.19
CA ILE A 63 -2.74 -15.36 -9.48
C ILE A 63 -3.86 -14.34 -9.62
N ASN A 64 -4.20 -14.01 -10.85
CA ASN A 64 -5.37 -13.18 -11.14
C ASN A 64 -6.63 -13.97 -10.78
N PRO A 65 -7.48 -13.47 -9.86
CA PRO A 65 -8.64 -14.23 -9.39
C PRO A 65 -9.73 -14.41 -10.46
N GLN A 66 -9.75 -13.56 -11.52
CA GLN A 66 -10.70 -13.67 -12.61
C GLN A 66 -10.27 -14.65 -13.70
N THR A 67 -8.97 -14.75 -13.97
CA THR A 67 -8.45 -15.55 -15.08
C THR A 67 -7.72 -16.81 -14.64
N GLY A 68 -7.33 -16.90 -13.36
CA GLY A 68 -6.49 -17.97 -12.83
C GLY A 68 -5.02 -17.95 -13.33
N GLN A 69 -4.63 -16.93 -14.09
CA GLN A 69 -3.27 -16.79 -14.62
C GLN A 69 -2.35 -16.17 -13.57
N PRO A 70 -1.05 -16.57 -13.55
CA PRO A 70 -0.05 -15.91 -12.72
C PRO A 70 -0.02 -14.41 -12.97
N LEU A 71 0.06 -13.61 -11.90
CA LEU A 71 0.26 -12.17 -12.04
C LEU A 71 1.69 -11.89 -12.51
N THR A 72 1.83 -10.96 -13.46
CA THR A 72 3.15 -10.48 -13.84
C THR A 72 3.80 -9.77 -12.66
N ARG A 73 5.06 -10.09 -12.39
CA ARG A 73 5.85 -9.54 -11.28
C ARG A 73 6.92 -8.57 -11.74
N VAL A 74 6.97 -8.32 -13.05
CA VAL A 74 7.97 -7.45 -13.68
C VAL A 74 7.28 -6.20 -14.20
N PHE A 75 7.79 -5.03 -13.81
CA PHE A 75 7.26 -3.72 -14.17
C PHE A 75 8.35 -2.91 -14.83
N TYR A 76 8.08 -2.41 -16.02
CA TYR A 76 9.06 -1.72 -16.86
C TYR A 76 8.97 -0.20 -16.73
N PHE A 77 10.09 0.46 -17.02
CA PHE A 77 10.23 1.91 -16.90
C PHE A 77 10.85 2.51 -18.16
N ASP A 78 10.48 3.74 -18.44
CA ASP A 78 11.13 4.54 -19.46
C ASP A 78 12.60 4.82 -19.12
N TYR A 79 13.35 5.25 -20.12
CA TYR A 79 14.71 5.70 -19.92
C TYR A 79 14.76 6.85 -18.90
N ASP A 80 15.67 6.71 -17.94
CA ASP A 80 15.92 7.69 -16.87
C ASP A 80 14.68 8.08 -16.03
N LYS A 81 13.64 7.24 -16.02
CA LYS A 81 12.43 7.46 -15.22
C LYS A 81 12.21 6.36 -14.17
N ALA A 82 11.50 6.75 -13.11
CA ALA A 82 11.02 5.87 -12.06
C ALA A 82 9.48 5.97 -11.88
N ASN A 83 8.77 6.57 -12.82
CA ASN A 83 7.31 6.69 -12.78
C ASN A 83 6.69 5.37 -13.25
N LEU A 84 5.72 4.86 -12.49
CA LEU A 84 4.95 3.70 -12.88
C LEU A 84 4.13 3.99 -14.15
N GLN A 85 4.11 3.04 -15.06
CA GLN A 85 3.27 3.09 -16.24
C GLN A 85 1.80 2.83 -15.87
N PRO A 86 0.82 3.52 -16.49
CA PRO A 86 -0.60 3.34 -16.14
C PRO A 86 -1.09 1.90 -16.21
N GLU A 87 -0.61 1.11 -17.18
CA GLU A 87 -0.95 -0.31 -17.33
C GLU A 87 -0.43 -1.20 -16.20
N SER A 88 0.60 -0.75 -15.47
CA SER A 88 1.13 -1.46 -14.30
C SER A 88 0.22 -1.34 -13.08
N LEU A 89 -0.57 -0.26 -12.99
CA LEU A 89 -1.32 0.07 -11.78
C LEU A 89 -2.37 -0.99 -11.44
N ALA A 90 -3.16 -1.43 -12.44
CA ALA A 90 -4.19 -2.45 -12.23
C ALA A 90 -3.61 -3.80 -11.75
N ILE A 91 -2.42 -4.16 -12.24
CA ILE A 91 -1.74 -5.38 -11.81
C ILE A 91 -1.18 -5.21 -10.39
N LEU A 92 -0.61 -4.06 -10.08
CA LEU A 92 -0.12 -3.74 -8.74
C LEU A 92 -1.25 -3.69 -7.69
N GLU A 93 -2.47 -3.29 -8.08
CA GLU A 93 -3.66 -3.38 -7.21
C GLU A 93 -3.99 -4.83 -6.84
N LEU A 94 -3.88 -5.77 -7.78
CA LEU A 94 -4.07 -7.20 -7.50
C LEU A 94 -2.98 -7.73 -6.56
N HIS A 95 -1.71 -7.34 -6.73
CA HIS A 95 -0.65 -7.66 -5.79
C HIS A 95 -0.90 -7.07 -4.41
N ALA A 96 -1.40 -5.84 -4.34
CA ALA A 96 -1.76 -5.21 -3.07
C ALA A 96 -2.91 -5.96 -2.38
N ALA A 97 -3.95 -6.36 -3.12
CA ALA A 97 -5.05 -7.16 -2.58
C ALA A 97 -4.56 -8.49 -2.00
N PHE A 98 -3.67 -9.18 -2.72
CA PHE A 98 -3.02 -10.40 -2.24
C PHE A 98 -2.24 -10.18 -0.94
N LEU A 99 -1.33 -9.21 -0.90
CA LEU A 99 -0.51 -8.92 0.29
C LEU A 99 -1.34 -8.49 1.50
N LYS A 100 -2.46 -7.81 1.29
CA LYS A 100 -3.39 -7.47 2.38
C LYS A 100 -4.12 -8.69 2.94
N SER A 101 -4.44 -9.67 2.10
CA SER A 101 -5.08 -10.92 2.53
C SER A 101 -4.09 -11.89 3.20
N ALA A 102 -2.84 -11.91 2.78
CA ALA A 102 -1.77 -12.77 3.27
C ALA A 102 -0.77 -11.95 4.11
N GLN A 103 -1.15 -11.64 5.33
CA GLN A 103 -0.40 -10.70 6.18
C GLN A 103 0.95 -11.20 6.68
N ASP A 104 1.22 -12.48 6.63
CA ASP A 104 2.48 -13.15 6.94
C ASP A 104 3.45 -13.14 5.74
N ARG A 105 2.94 -12.92 4.52
CA ARG A 105 3.77 -12.85 3.31
C ARG A 105 4.57 -11.55 3.26
N ARG A 106 5.78 -11.70 2.75
CA ARG A 106 6.69 -10.60 2.44
C ARG A 106 7.00 -10.57 0.97
N VAL A 107 7.35 -9.40 0.49
CA VAL A 107 7.80 -9.18 -0.89
C VAL A 107 9.05 -8.31 -0.87
N THR A 108 10.09 -8.74 -1.58
CA THR A 108 11.21 -7.87 -1.92
C THR A 108 10.95 -7.27 -3.30
N ILE A 109 11.18 -5.98 -3.44
CA ILE A 109 11.08 -5.26 -4.71
C ILE A 109 12.49 -4.94 -5.17
N ASP A 110 12.91 -5.65 -6.21
CA ASP A 110 14.24 -5.53 -6.79
C ASP A 110 14.22 -4.52 -7.93
N GLY A 111 15.05 -3.48 -7.84
CA GLY A 111 15.14 -2.42 -8.85
C GLY A 111 16.37 -2.55 -9.73
N TYR A 112 16.17 -2.37 -11.04
CA TYR A 112 17.19 -2.54 -12.06
C TYR A 112 17.21 -1.38 -13.05
N THR A 113 18.35 -1.20 -13.71
CA THR A 113 18.57 -0.21 -14.76
C THR A 113 19.21 -0.84 -15.99
N ASP A 114 19.23 -0.10 -17.08
CA ASP A 114 20.17 -0.39 -18.16
C ASP A 114 21.59 0.09 -17.78
N GLU A 115 22.58 -0.24 -18.60
CA GLU A 115 24.01 0.01 -18.37
C GLU A 115 24.46 1.46 -18.57
N ARG A 116 23.59 2.35 -19.04
CA ARG A 116 23.95 3.74 -19.35
C ARG A 116 23.98 4.57 -18.08
N GLY A 117 25.13 5.21 -17.81
CA GLY A 117 25.36 6.04 -16.63
C GLY A 117 26.52 5.54 -15.78
N THR A 118 26.63 6.07 -14.57
CA THR A 118 27.58 5.54 -13.59
C THR A 118 26.91 4.49 -12.70
N ARG A 119 27.71 3.59 -12.16
CA ARG A 119 27.23 2.54 -11.24
C ARG A 119 26.43 3.11 -10.08
N GLU A 120 26.93 4.18 -9.44
CA GLU A 120 26.28 4.85 -8.31
C GLU A 120 24.95 5.46 -8.72
N TYR A 121 24.91 6.10 -9.90
CA TYR A 121 23.67 6.65 -10.45
C TYR A 121 22.65 5.55 -10.70
N ASN A 122 23.05 4.44 -11.30
CA ASN A 122 22.20 3.32 -11.63
C ASN A 122 21.68 2.60 -10.39
N LEU A 123 22.50 2.45 -9.33
CA LEU A 123 22.00 1.97 -8.04
C LEU A 123 20.92 2.87 -7.46
N ALA A 124 21.13 4.18 -7.46
CA ALA A 124 20.12 5.13 -6.97
C ALA A 124 18.85 5.16 -7.84
N LEU A 125 18.98 5.00 -9.18
CA LEU A 125 17.82 4.95 -10.08
C LEU A 125 17.02 3.65 -9.89
N GLY A 126 17.70 2.51 -9.73
CA GLY A 126 17.09 1.23 -9.43
C GLY A 126 16.32 1.27 -8.10
N GLU A 127 16.90 1.90 -7.06
CA GLU A 127 16.22 2.11 -5.78
C GLU A 127 14.96 2.97 -5.94
N ARG A 128 15.03 4.09 -6.66
CA ARG A 128 13.84 4.94 -6.92
C ARG A 128 12.73 4.18 -7.65
N ARG A 129 13.04 3.27 -8.59
CA ARG A 129 12.06 2.42 -9.28
C ARG A 129 11.39 1.44 -8.32
N ALA A 130 12.17 0.74 -7.52
CA ALA A 130 11.64 -0.18 -6.52
C ALA A 130 10.80 0.55 -5.46
N GLU A 131 11.24 1.74 -5.01
CA GLU A 131 10.50 2.56 -4.05
C GLU A 131 9.19 3.13 -4.64
N ALA A 132 9.13 3.40 -5.95
CA ALA A 132 7.89 3.80 -6.61
C ALA A 132 6.83 2.69 -6.54
N VAL A 133 7.23 1.43 -6.77
CA VAL A 133 6.34 0.27 -6.61
C VAL A 133 5.94 0.10 -5.13
N ALA A 134 6.91 0.17 -4.20
CA ALA A 134 6.64 0.07 -2.76
C ALA A 134 5.65 1.13 -2.26
N THR A 135 5.86 2.38 -2.66
CA THR A 135 4.98 3.50 -2.32
C THR A 135 3.56 3.27 -2.84
N PHE A 136 3.42 2.77 -4.06
CA PHE A 136 2.11 2.43 -4.61
C PHE A 136 1.44 1.33 -3.77
N LEU A 137 2.11 0.21 -3.48
CA LEU A 137 1.55 -0.88 -2.66
C LEU A 137 1.13 -0.38 -1.26
N VAL A 138 1.93 0.46 -0.62
CA VAL A 138 1.59 1.06 0.68
C VAL A 138 0.36 1.97 0.55
N SER A 139 0.25 2.77 -0.51
CA SER A 139 -0.93 3.61 -0.76
C SER A 139 -2.22 2.79 -0.94
N GLN A 140 -2.10 1.55 -1.42
CA GLN A 140 -3.19 0.59 -1.54
C GLN A 140 -3.49 -0.18 -0.21
N GLY A 141 -2.78 0.17 0.87
CA GLY A 141 -3.01 -0.38 2.21
C GLY A 141 -2.16 -1.61 2.57
N VAL A 142 -1.12 -1.95 1.80
CA VAL A 142 -0.12 -2.96 2.19
C VAL A 142 0.73 -2.41 3.33
N ARG A 143 1.01 -3.21 4.34
CA ARG A 143 1.87 -2.77 5.45
C ARG A 143 3.31 -2.64 4.98
N ARG A 144 3.96 -1.53 5.32
CA ARG A 144 5.39 -1.29 4.96
C ARG A 144 6.31 -2.42 5.47
N SER A 145 5.96 -3.06 6.58
CA SER A 145 6.71 -4.19 7.13
C SER A 145 6.67 -5.49 6.29
N GLN A 146 5.79 -5.55 5.29
CA GLN A 146 5.75 -6.66 4.33
C GLN A 146 6.64 -6.41 3.11
N ILE A 147 7.23 -5.22 2.96
CA ILE A 147 7.92 -4.79 1.76
C ILE A 147 9.38 -4.46 2.08
N ASP A 148 10.28 -5.15 1.40
CA ASP A 148 11.70 -4.82 1.36
C ASP A 148 12.05 -4.25 -0.02
N VAL A 149 13.00 -3.31 -0.08
CA VAL A 149 13.45 -2.68 -1.32
C VAL A 149 14.95 -2.94 -1.49
N VAL A 150 15.34 -3.41 -2.66
CA VAL A 150 16.73 -3.67 -3.02
C VAL A 150 17.00 -3.10 -4.40
N SER A 151 18.16 -2.51 -4.60
CA SER A 151 18.62 -2.08 -5.92
C SER A 151 19.86 -2.86 -6.33
N TYR A 152 19.82 -3.37 -7.54
CA TYR A 152 20.98 -3.95 -8.23
C TYR A 152 21.54 -3.02 -9.30
N GLY A 153 20.87 -1.90 -9.60
CA GLY A 153 21.28 -1.02 -10.67
C GLY A 153 21.44 -1.80 -11.98
N GLU A 154 22.61 -1.69 -12.62
CA GLU A 154 22.95 -2.37 -13.88
C GLU A 154 23.57 -3.76 -13.71
N GLU A 155 23.85 -4.20 -12.46
CA GLU A 155 24.69 -5.37 -12.20
C GLU A 155 24.03 -6.72 -12.55
N ARG A 156 22.69 -6.75 -12.71
CA ARG A 156 21.94 -7.96 -13.04
C ARG A 156 21.03 -7.74 -14.24
N PRO A 157 21.59 -7.62 -15.46
CA PRO A 157 20.79 -7.42 -16.65
C PRO A 157 19.92 -8.65 -16.97
N ALA A 158 18.66 -8.41 -17.35
CA ALA A 158 17.80 -9.44 -17.91
C ALA A 158 18.20 -9.82 -19.33
N ASP A 159 18.74 -8.86 -20.07
CA ASP A 159 19.27 -9.02 -21.42
C ASP A 159 20.65 -8.35 -21.48
N PRO A 160 21.74 -9.10 -21.74
CA PRO A 160 23.10 -8.55 -21.76
C PRO A 160 23.44 -7.77 -23.05
N GLY A 161 22.49 -7.65 -23.99
CA GLY A 161 22.70 -6.90 -25.23
C GLY A 161 22.79 -5.40 -25.02
N HIS A 162 23.49 -4.73 -25.93
CA HIS A 162 23.75 -3.28 -25.89
C HIS A 162 22.84 -2.52 -26.90
N THR A 163 21.57 -2.89 -26.95
CA THR A 163 20.57 -2.29 -27.82
C THR A 163 19.40 -1.71 -27.02
N GLU A 164 18.64 -0.79 -27.63
CA GLU A 164 17.45 -0.26 -26.94
C GLU A 164 16.46 -1.36 -26.55
N ALA A 165 16.35 -2.41 -27.36
CA ALA A 165 15.48 -3.55 -27.03
C ALA A 165 15.96 -4.32 -25.78
N ALA A 166 17.28 -4.50 -25.59
CA ALA A 166 17.86 -5.09 -24.40
C ALA A 166 17.74 -4.14 -23.21
N TRP A 167 18.07 -2.86 -23.39
CA TRP A 167 17.95 -1.85 -22.35
C TRP A 167 16.51 -1.69 -21.83
N ALA A 168 15.52 -1.75 -22.71
CA ALA A 168 14.11 -1.70 -22.31
C ALA A 168 13.73 -2.86 -21.36
N LYS A 169 14.28 -4.06 -21.55
CA LYS A 169 14.09 -5.20 -20.65
C LYS A 169 14.83 -5.04 -19.32
N ASN A 170 15.94 -4.31 -19.32
CA ASN A 170 16.74 -4.08 -18.12
C ASN A 170 16.15 -3.00 -17.21
N ARG A 171 15.46 -2.00 -17.77
CA ARG A 171 14.78 -0.95 -17.03
C ARG A 171 13.50 -1.48 -16.34
N ARG A 172 13.64 -2.15 -15.21
CA ARG A 172 12.53 -2.84 -14.55
C ARG A 172 12.60 -2.80 -13.03
N ALA A 173 11.49 -3.13 -12.43
CA ALA A 173 11.42 -3.60 -11.03
C ALA A 173 10.73 -4.96 -10.99
N GLU A 174 11.16 -5.83 -10.09
CA GLU A 174 10.64 -7.19 -9.93
C GLU A 174 10.11 -7.40 -8.52
N LEU A 175 8.97 -8.09 -8.38
CA LEU A 175 8.44 -8.54 -7.09
C LEU A 175 8.88 -9.98 -6.81
N VAL A 176 9.58 -10.18 -5.71
CA VAL A 176 10.05 -11.49 -5.23
C VAL A 176 9.32 -11.80 -3.93
N TYR A 177 8.44 -12.81 -3.94
CA TYR A 177 7.67 -13.22 -2.78
C TYR A 177 8.43 -14.21 -1.90
N HIS A 178 8.21 -14.12 -0.58
CA HIS A 178 8.80 -14.97 0.46
C HIS A 178 7.74 -15.56 1.38
#